data_27c4a20f3712f4ad440bc425a35adf7c
#
_entry.id   27c4a20f3712f4ad440bc425a35adf7c
#
_cell.length_a   1.000
_cell.length_b   1.000
_cell.length_c   1.000
_cell.angle_alpha   90.00
_cell.angle_beta   90.00
_cell.angle_gamma   90.00
#
_symmetry.space_group_name_H-M   'P 1'
#
loop_
_entity.id
_entity.type
_entity.pdbx_description
1 polymer ?
#
loop_
_entity_poly.entity_id
_entity_poly.type
_entity_poly.pdbx_seq_one_letter_code
_entity_poly.pdbx_strand_id
1 'polypeptide(L)'
;MEEKINKKKQHTEHYQEVMTMTKTTVSLQAINDVKDFVNIVMKYDFDIDLVSGRYAVDAKSIMGIFSLDLSKPIELNAHTDDADAFFAEIDKYIIK
;
A
#
# COMPACT_ATOMS: atom_id res chain seq x y z
N MET A 1 -32.95 -0.31 -9.13
CA MET A 1 -32.95 0.62 -9.07
C MET A 1 -32.62 0.84 -9.44
N GLU A 2 -31.93 0.77 -8.91
CA GLU A 2 -31.62 1.25 -8.94
C GLU A 2 -31.24 1.47 -9.13
N GLU A 3 -31.40 0.99 -9.00
CA GLU A 3 -31.15 1.55 -9.03
C GLU A 3 -30.76 1.81 -9.10
N LYS A 4 -30.92 1.25 -9.03
CA LYS A 4 -30.73 1.84 -9.07
C LYS A 4 -30.17 1.95 -8.98
N ILE A 5 -30.25 1.29 -8.95
CA ILE A 5 -29.99 1.80 -8.84
C ILE A 5 -29.44 1.73 -8.94
N ASN A 6 -29.20 1.37 -8.74
CA ASN A 6 -28.84 1.82 -8.68
C ASN A 6 -28.31 1.78 -8.68
N LYS A 7 -28.22 1.25 -8.40
CA LYS A 7 -28.00 1.66 -8.30
C LYS A 7 -27.47 1.63 -8.05
N LYS A 8 -27.45 1.01 -7.94
CA LYS A 8 -27.24 1.37 -7.69
C LYS A 8 -26.67 1.17 -7.50
N LYS A 9 -26.57 0.52 -7.27
CA LYS A 9 -26.36 0.80 -7.13
C LYS A 9 -25.77 0.71 -7.12
N GLN A 10 -25.80 0.05 -6.89
CA GLN A 10 -25.56 0.49 -6.85
C GLN A 10 -25.07 0.46 -6.69
N HIS A 11 -24.95 -0.05 -6.58
CA HIS A 11 -24.70 0.51 -6.42
C HIS A 11 -24.24 0.36 -6.01
N THR A 12 -24.26 -0.39 -5.51
CA THR A 12 -24.07 -0.08 -5.05
C THR A 12 -23.71 -0.47 -4.74
N GLU A 13 -23.53 -0.95 -4.60
CA GLU A 13 -23.24 -0.80 -4.28
C GLU A 13 -22.63 -0.83 -4.15
N HIS A 14 -22.39 -1.10 -4.08
CA HIS A 14 -21.91 -0.59 -3.98
C HIS A 14 -21.37 -0.32 -3.69
N TYR A 15 -21.34 -0.55 -3.59
CA TYR A 15 -20.85 -0.11 -3.20
C TYR A 15 -20.23 -0.03 -2.62
N GLN A 16 -20.02 0.00 -2.33
CA GLN A 16 -19.42 0.06 -1.76
C GLN A 16 -18.53 -0.11 -1.67
N GLU A 17 -18.42 -0.14 -2.41
CA GLU A 17 -17.23 -0.52 -2.27
C GLU A 17 -16.39 0.09 -1.31
N VAL A 18 -16.50 -0.22 -0.53
CA VAL A 18 -15.76 0.31 0.58
C VAL A 18 -14.28 0.18 0.32
N MET A 19 -13.59 1.25 0.44
CA MET A 19 -12.16 1.23 0.27
C MET A 19 -11.52 0.93 1.60
N THR A 20 -11.15 -0.33 1.80
CA THR A 20 -10.42 -0.73 2.99
C THR A 20 -8.93 -0.59 2.70
N MET A 21 -8.41 0.61 2.90
CA MET A 21 -7.02 0.92 2.59
C MET A 21 -6.42 1.76 3.70
N THR A 22 -5.27 1.34 4.20
CA THR A 22 -4.53 2.05 5.24
C THR A 22 -3.25 2.61 4.64
N LYS A 23 -2.99 3.88 4.88
CA LYS A 23 -1.87 4.59 4.26
C LYS A 23 -0.86 5.06 5.29
N THR A 24 0.40 5.10 4.88
CA THR A 24 1.46 5.74 5.64
C THR A 24 2.57 6.17 4.68
N THR A 25 3.64 6.75 5.21
CA THR A 25 4.79 7.17 4.42
C THR A 25 6.03 6.50 4.98
N VAL A 26 6.86 5.97 4.07
CA VAL A 26 8.06 5.25 4.46
C VAL A 26 9.29 5.83 3.78
N SER A 27 10.46 5.56 4.35
CA SER A 27 11.75 5.91 3.79
C SER A 27 12.57 4.63 3.61
N LEU A 28 13.02 4.37 2.37
CA LEU A 28 13.75 3.15 2.02
C LEU A 28 14.99 3.55 1.21
N GLN A 29 15.98 4.16 1.88
CA GLN A 29 17.10 4.76 1.16
C GLN A 29 18.26 3.81 0.91
N ALA A 30 18.44 2.80 1.75
CA ALA A 30 19.54 1.85 1.59
C ALA A 30 19.03 0.55 0.93
N ILE A 31 19.92 -0.09 0.17
CA ILE A 31 19.58 -1.36 -0.49
C ILE A 31 19.12 -2.39 0.54
N ASN A 32 19.81 -2.47 1.67
CA ASN A 32 19.43 -3.41 2.71
C ASN A 32 18.05 -3.10 3.30
N ASP A 33 17.70 -1.82 3.40
CA ASP A 33 16.35 -1.43 3.85
C ASP A 33 15.28 -1.98 2.93
N VAL A 34 15.52 -1.87 1.62
CA VAL A 34 14.57 -2.37 0.62
C VAL A 34 14.42 -3.89 0.75
N LYS A 35 15.54 -4.60 0.88
CA LYS A 35 15.50 -6.06 1.01
C LYS A 35 14.74 -6.52 2.25
N ASP A 36 15.04 -5.90 3.39
CA ASP A 36 14.38 -6.23 4.64
C ASP A 36 12.90 -5.90 4.58
N PHE A 37 12.57 -4.75 3.99
CA PHE A 37 11.19 -4.32 3.82
C PHE A 37 10.41 -5.34 2.97
N VAL A 38 10.97 -5.76 1.84
CA VAL A 38 10.30 -6.73 0.97
C VAL A 38 10.08 -8.05 1.70
N ASN A 39 11.06 -8.50 2.49
CA ASN A 39 10.91 -9.74 3.25
C ASN A 39 9.74 -9.65 4.24
N ILE A 40 9.54 -8.49 4.85
CA ILE A 40 8.40 -8.29 5.75
C ILE A 40 7.09 -8.31 4.95
N VAL A 41 7.05 -7.55 3.85
CA VAL A 41 5.85 -7.43 3.03
C VAL A 41 5.38 -8.79 2.51
N MET A 42 6.32 -9.65 2.15
CA MET A 42 6.01 -10.96 1.60
C MET A 42 5.27 -11.88 2.58
N LYS A 43 5.28 -11.55 3.88
CA LYS A 43 4.57 -12.35 4.88
C LYS A 43 3.06 -12.07 4.92
N TYR A 44 2.62 -11.03 4.24
CA TYR A 44 1.22 -10.61 4.26
C TYR A 44 0.58 -10.88 2.91
N ASP A 45 -0.68 -11.33 2.92
CA ASP A 45 -1.38 -11.71 1.69
C ASP A 45 -2.27 -10.61 1.12
N PHE A 46 -2.42 -9.48 1.81
CA PHE A 46 -3.10 -8.34 1.19
C PHE A 46 -2.12 -7.59 0.28
N ASP A 47 -2.67 -6.87 -0.68
CA ASP A 47 -1.86 -6.09 -1.62
C ASP A 47 -1.31 -4.84 -0.93
N ILE A 48 -0.07 -4.50 -1.24
CA ILE A 48 0.60 -3.32 -0.71
C ILE A 48 1.28 -2.62 -1.88
N ASP A 49 0.95 -1.34 -2.06
CA ASP A 49 1.52 -0.53 -3.15
C ASP A 49 2.42 0.55 -2.58
N LEU A 50 3.48 0.85 -3.30
CA LEU A 50 4.33 2.01 -3.02
C LEU A 50 4.11 3.02 -4.14
N VAL A 51 3.87 4.27 -3.76
CA VAL A 51 3.58 5.34 -4.71
C VAL A 51 4.59 6.46 -4.56
N SER A 52 5.20 6.86 -5.66
CA SER A 52 6.14 7.97 -5.71
C SER A 52 5.82 8.80 -6.94
N GLY A 53 5.31 10.01 -6.70
CA GLY A 53 4.87 10.86 -7.80
C GLY A 53 3.73 10.21 -8.57
N ARG A 54 3.95 10.00 -9.87
CA ARG A 54 2.94 9.36 -10.72
C ARG A 54 3.16 7.85 -10.87
N TYR A 55 4.14 7.29 -10.18
CA TYR A 55 4.47 5.87 -10.30
C TYR A 55 3.93 5.11 -9.09
N ALA A 56 3.31 3.97 -9.36
CA ALA A 56 2.86 3.04 -8.34
C ALA A 56 3.40 1.67 -8.66
N VAL A 57 4.00 1.01 -7.67
CA VAL A 57 4.59 -0.31 -7.84
C VAL A 57 4.11 -1.23 -6.73
N ASP A 58 4.15 -2.54 -6.98
CA ASP A 58 3.84 -3.54 -5.98
C ASP A 58 5.00 -3.60 -4.97
N ALA A 59 4.68 -3.43 -3.68
CA ALA A 59 5.70 -3.48 -2.64
C ALA A 59 6.36 -4.84 -2.50
N LYS A 60 5.78 -5.88 -3.12
CA LYS A 60 6.37 -7.22 -3.13
C LYS A 60 7.38 -7.39 -4.26
N SER A 61 7.52 -6.38 -5.13
CA SER A 61 8.44 -6.42 -6.27
C SER A 61 9.67 -5.58 -5.95
N ILE A 62 10.78 -6.26 -5.66
CA ILE A 62 12.02 -5.55 -5.34
C ILE A 62 12.50 -4.70 -6.53
N MET A 63 12.33 -5.21 -7.74
CA MET A 63 12.73 -4.46 -8.94
C MET A 63 11.85 -3.24 -9.15
N GLY A 64 10.54 -3.36 -8.84
CA GLY A 64 9.63 -2.23 -8.91
C GLY A 64 10.04 -1.13 -7.94
N ILE A 65 10.43 -1.51 -6.72
CA ILE A 65 10.84 -0.54 -5.71
C ILE A 65 12.10 0.20 -6.17
N PHE A 66 13.07 -0.52 -6.74
CA PHE A 66 14.30 0.10 -7.19
C PHE A 66 14.10 1.03 -8.40
N SER A 67 12.94 0.96 -9.05
CA SER A 67 12.62 1.91 -10.13
C SER A 67 12.14 3.25 -9.62
N LEU A 68 11.83 3.36 -8.32
CA LEU A 68 11.39 4.61 -7.71
C LEU A 68 12.58 5.47 -7.28
N ASP A 69 12.31 6.76 -7.04
CA ASP A 69 13.30 7.64 -6.45
C ASP A 69 13.33 7.43 -4.94
N LEU A 70 14.26 6.60 -4.48
CA LEU A 70 14.33 6.19 -3.08
C LEU A 70 14.93 7.26 -2.17
N SER A 71 15.41 8.38 -2.74
CA SER A 71 15.94 9.49 -1.94
C SER A 71 14.82 10.28 -1.26
N LYS A 72 13.58 10.04 -1.64
CA LYS A 72 12.41 10.79 -1.16
C LYS A 72 11.47 9.88 -0.39
N PRO A 73 10.63 10.47 0.48
CA PRO A 73 9.58 9.69 1.13
C PRO A 73 8.65 9.06 0.11
N ILE A 74 8.17 7.86 0.42
CA ILE A 74 7.33 7.07 -0.46
C ILE A 74 6.01 6.78 0.25
N GLU A 75 4.90 7.02 -0.44
CA GLU A 75 3.59 6.69 0.11
C GLU A 75 3.38 5.18 0.05
N LEU A 76 2.87 4.61 1.13
CA LEU A 76 2.55 3.19 1.21
C LEU A 76 1.05 3.02 1.38
N ASN A 77 0.44 2.22 0.53
CA ASN A 77 -0.99 1.92 0.58
C ASN A 77 -1.16 0.42 0.82
N ALA A 78 -1.63 0.05 2.01
CA ALA A 78 -1.93 -1.34 2.35
C ALA A 78 -3.42 -1.58 2.14
N HIS A 79 -3.77 -2.52 1.28
CA HIS A 79 -5.16 -2.78 0.90
C HIS A 79 -5.80 -3.71 1.93
N THR A 80 -5.96 -3.19 3.14
CA THR A 80 -6.55 -3.89 4.28
C THR A 80 -7.10 -2.86 5.25
N ASP A 81 -8.10 -3.26 6.03
CA ASP A 81 -8.62 -2.42 7.11
C ASP A 81 -7.91 -2.68 8.44
N ASP A 82 -7.00 -3.66 8.47
CA ASP A 82 -6.23 -3.99 9.67
C ASP A 82 -4.76 -4.16 9.30
N ALA A 83 -4.01 -3.09 9.38
CA ALA A 83 -2.59 -3.09 9.07
C ALA A 83 -1.73 -2.95 10.32
N ASP A 84 -2.29 -3.10 11.52
CA ASP A 84 -1.57 -2.82 12.76
C ASP A 84 -0.32 -3.69 12.92
N ALA A 85 -0.45 -4.99 12.70
CA ALA A 85 0.70 -5.90 12.83
C ALA A 85 1.77 -5.58 11.78
N PHE A 86 1.34 -5.31 10.56
CA PHE A 86 2.24 -4.97 9.47
C PHE A 86 2.98 -3.67 9.77
N PHE A 87 2.26 -2.64 10.19
CA PHE A 87 2.88 -1.35 10.48
C PHE A 87 3.85 -1.44 11.67
N ALA A 88 3.56 -2.31 12.64
CA ALA A 88 4.46 -2.53 13.75
C ALA A 88 5.79 -3.11 13.27
N GLU A 89 5.76 -4.02 12.29
CA GLU A 89 6.98 -4.62 11.77
C GLU A 89 7.80 -3.67 10.92
N ILE A 90 7.16 -2.74 10.22
CA ILE A 90 7.88 -1.78 9.36
C ILE A 90 8.07 -0.44 10.04
N ASP A 91 7.84 -0.34 11.33
CA ASP A 91 7.83 0.93 12.06
C ASP A 91 9.12 1.74 11.85
N LYS A 92 10.27 1.07 11.80
CA LYS A 92 11.54 1.77 11.63
C LYS A 92 11.68 2.47 10.27
N TYR A 93 10.86 2.08 9.29
CA TYR A 93 10.86 2.72 7.98
C TYR A 93 9.81 3.82 7.86
N ILE A 94 8.85 3.86 8.79
CA ILE A 94 7.76 4.84 8.74
C ILE A 94 8.26 6.19 9.18
N ILE A 95 7.94 7.20 8.37
CA ILE A 95 8.27 8.59 8.70
C ILE A 95 7.18 9.15 9.60
N LYS A 96 7.59 9.65 10.77
CA LYS A 96 6.65 10.13 11.78
C LYS A 96 6.54 11.63 11.85
#